data_0606b68e0857d30f6fba324f222de02d
#
_entry.id   0606b68e0857d30f6fba324f222de02d
#
_cell.length_a   1.000
_cell.length_b   1.000
_cell.length_c   1.000
_cell.angle_alpha   90.00
_cell.angle_beta   90.00
_cell.angle_gamma   90.00
#
_symmetry.space_group_name_H-M   'P 1'
#
loop_
_entity.id
_entity.type
_entity.pdbx_description
1 polymer ?
#
loop_
_entity_poly.entity_id
_entity_poly.type
_entity_poly.pdbx_seq_one_letter_code
_entity_poly.pdbx_strand_id
1 'polypeptide(L)'
;VSATQEATPVWAYVPGTISPEWGAFFSKKGQGRETPMPAPGDLEAWRAVQAANDEAKEAAADKKAAAFGVTYEESEIAGIPVVEVMPSKLARSDKIAVYTHGGAYVLNSAKAVIEAAMFFAAETGLRVIAVDYTLAPHSKWQETTNEVISVFKALARQGFTADDIVLYGDSAGGGLAA
;
A
#
# COMPACT_ATOMS: atom_id res chain seq x y z
N VAL A 1 2.13 19.72 48.37
CA VAL A 1 2.56 18.73 47.32
C VAL A 1 1.77 19.07 46.07
N SER A 2 2.41 19.79 45.14
CA SER A 2 1.78 20.20 43.87
C SER A 2 1.72 18.98 42.97
N ALA A 3 0.51 18.56 42.59
CA ALA A 3 0.32 17.57 41.55
C ALA A 3 0.87 18.14 40.24
N THR A 4 1.93 17.58 39.73
CA THR A 4 2.38 17.85 38.37
C THR A 4 1.31 17.37 37.40
N GLN A 5 0.63 18.31 36.79
CA GLN A 5 -0.31 18.04 35.72
C GLN A 5 0.49 17.44 34.57
N GLU A 6 0.32 16.13 34.33
CA GLU A 6 0.94 15.50 33.15
C GLU A 6 0.44 16.22 31.90
N ALA A 7 1.39 16.74 31.11
CA ALA A 7 1.05 17.42 29.87
C ALA A 7 0.38 16.43 28.92
N THR A 8 -0.81 16.74 28.41
CA THR A 8 -1.47 15.94 27.37
C THR A 8 -0.52 15.78 26.19
N PRO A 9 -0.18 14.55 25.77
CA PRO A 9 0.68 14.35 24.63
C PRO A 9 0.15 15.06 23.39
N VAL A 10 1.03 15.66 22.57
CA VAL A 10 0.64 16.45 21.38
C VAL A 10 -0.21 15.62 20.40
N TRP A 11 0.01 14.32 20.32
CA TRP A 11 -0.78 13.41 19.49
C TRP A 11 -2.21 13.12 20.03
N ALA A 12 -2.50 13.47 21.29
CA ALA A 12 -3.83 13.35 21.87
C ALA A 12 -4.64 14.64 21.72
N TYR A 13 -4.09 15.68 21.10
CA TYR A 13 -4.81 16.94 20.86
C TYR A 13 -5.85 16.77 19.76
N VAL A 14 -7.10 17.03 20.09
CA VAL A 14 -8.23 17.06 19.15
C VAL A 14 -8.57 18.52 18.88
N PRO A 15 -8.35 19.04 17.66
CA PRO A 15 -8.66 20.44 17.32
C PRO A 15 -10.16 20.73 17.50
N GLY A 16 -10.49 21.89 18.09
CA GLY A 16 -11.88 22.33 18.22
C GLY A 16 -12.54 22.79 16.92
N THR A 17 -11.77 22.83 15.82
CA THR A 17 -12.22 23.27 14.48
C THR A 17 -12.71 22.11 13.59
N ILE A 18 -12.66 20.87 14.07
CA ILE A 18 -13.13 19.71 13.33
C ILE A 18 -14.60 19.39 13.65
N SER A 19 -15.28 18.62 12.80
CA SER A 19 -16.67 18.24 13.03
C SER A 19 -16.82 17.36 14.30
N PRO A 20 -18.01 17.34 14.93
CA PRO A 20 -18.26 16.48 16.09
C PRO A 20 -17.97 14.99 15.84
N GLU A 21 -18.25 14.49 14.63
CA GLU A 21 -18.00 13.10 14.23
C GLU A 21 -16.51 12.79 14.21
N TRP A 22 -15.70 13.70 13.63
CA TRP A 22 -14.24 13.58 13.65
C TRP A 22 -13.67 13.71 15.06
N GLY A 23 -14.22 14.61 15.87
CA GLY A 23 -13.87 14.74 17.29
C GLY A 23 -14.09 13.43 18.05
N ALA A 24 -15.25 12.80 17.85
CA ALA A 24 -15.57 11.49 18.45
C ALA A 24 -14.64 10.37 17.95
N PHE A 25 -14.28 10.38 16.67
CA PHE A 25 -13.34 9.41 16.09
C PHE A 25 -11.94 9.53 16.70
N PHE A 26 -11.39 10.73 16.77
CA PHE A 26 -10.06 10.96 17.35
C PHE A 26 -10.01 10.69 18.85
N SER A 27 -11.06 11.02 19.59
CA SER A 27 -11.15 10.73 21.04
C SER A 27 -11.15 9.21 21.32
N LYS A 28 -11.69 8.39 20.42
CA LYS A 28 -11.63 6.93 20.52
C LYS A 28 -10.27 6.37 20.12
N LYS A 29 -9.62 6.95 19.10
CA LYS A 29 -8.34 6.48 18.57
C LYS A 29 -7.20 6.65 19.57
N GLY A 30 -7.22 7.68 20.42
CA GLY A 30 -6.23 7.89 21.48
C GLY A 30 -6.27 6.87 22.63
N GLN A 31 -7.24 5.94 22.62
CA GLN A 31 -7.38 4.87 23.63
C GLN A 31 -6.85 3.50 23.13
N GLY A 32 -6.36 3.44 21.90
CA GLY A 32 -5.76 2.22 21.35
C GLY A 32 -4.46 1.86 22.07
N ARG A 33 -4.34 0.61 22.54
CA ARG A 33 -3.04 0.08 22.95
C ARG A 33 -2.14 0.08 21.72
N GLU A 34 -1.06 0.84 21.76
CA GLU A 34 0.03 0.64 20.81
C GLU A 34 0.60 -0.76 21.05
N THR A 35 0.36 -1.66 20.10
CA THR A 35 1.06 -2.95 20.10
C THR A 35 2.51 -2.63 19.74
N PRO A 36 3.47 -2.91 20.64
CA PRO A 36 4.88 -2.64 20.34
C PRO A 36 5.29 -3.38 19.07
N MET A 37 5.94 -2.67 18.16
CA MET A 37 6.49 -3.29 16.96
C MET A 37 7.67 -4.19 17.34
N PRO A 38 7.90 -5.30 16.61
CA PRO A 38 9.03 -6.19 16.86
C PRO A 38 10.37 -5.46 16.73
N ALA A 39 11.40 -5.97 17.40
CA ALA A 39 12.77 -5.50 17.18
C ALA A 39 13.17 -5.71 15.71
N PRO A 40 13.97 -4.80 15.10
CA PRO A 40 14.32 -4.90 13.67
C PRO A 40 15.00 -6.22 13.26
N GLY A 41 15.69 -6.89 14.19
CA GLY A 41 16.34 -8.18 13.94
C GLY A 41 15.45 -9.40 14.12
N ASP A 42 14.22 -9.25 14.61
CA ASP A 42 13.27 -10.33 14.82
C ASP A 42 12.40 -10.53 13.56
N LEU A 43 13.01 -11.15 12.55
CA LEU A 43 12.39 -11.34 11.24
C LEU A 43 11.14 -12.22 11.29
N GLU A 44 11.08 -13.18 12.23
CA GLU A 44 9.93 -14.06 12.38
C GLU A 44 8.73 -13.29 12.95
N ALA A 45 8.94 -12.51 14.01
CA ALA A 45 7.90 -11.67 14.58
C ALA A 45 7.40 -10.61 13.58
N TRP A 46 8.28 -10.06 12.74
CA TRP A 46 7.86 -9.14 11.67
C TRP A 46 6.98 -9.82 10.63
N ARG A 47 7.31 -11.05 10.19
CA ARG A 47 6.44 -11.81 9.27
C ARG A 47 5.06 -12.06 9.87
N ALA A 48 5.01 -12.41 11.16
CA ALA A 48 3.74 -12.62 11.85
C ALA A 48 2.89 -11.34 11.92
N VAL A 49 3.50 -10.20 12.24
CA VAL A 49 2.81 -8.89 12.27
C VAL A 49 2.31 -8.49 10.88
N GLN A 50 3.14 -8.67 9.84
CA GLN A 50 2.78 -8.37 8.46
C GLN A 50 1.61 -9.24 8.00
N ALA A 51 1.69 -10.54 8.19
CA ALA A 51 0.60 -11.46 7.83
C ALA A 51 -0.71 -11.13 8.55
N ALA A 52 -0.66 -10.89 9.86
CA ALA A 52 -1.86 -10.54 10.64
C ALA A 52 -2.45 -9.17 10.22
N ASN A 53 -1.62 -8.22 9.79
CA ASN A 53 -2.09 -6.94 9.26
C ASN A 53 -2.84 -7.10 7.94
N ASP A 54 -2.46 -8.07 7.11
CA ASP A 54 -2.94 -8.22 5.74
C ASP A 54 -4.14 -9.15 5.62
N GLU A 55 -4.26 -10.16 6.50
CA GLU A 55 -5.26 -11.23 6.41
C GLU A 55 -6.69 -10.74 6.15
N ALA A 56 -7.22 -9.85 7.01
CA ALA A 56 -8.58 -9.34 6.87
C ALA A 56 -8.76 -8.42 5.65
N LYS A 57 -7.70 -7.72 5.24
CA LYS A 57 -7.71 -6.80 4.10
C LYS A 57 -7.71 -7.58 2.79
N GLU A 58 -6.89 -8.63 2.70
CA GLU A 58 -6.82 -9.52 1.54
C GLU A 58 -8.10 -10.32 1.35
N ALA A 59 -8.71 -10.80 2.45
CA ALA A 59 -10.00 -11.48 2.40
C ALA A 59 -11.14 -10.60 1.83
N ALA A 60 -10.99 -9.28 1.86
CA ALA A 60 -11.96 -8.35 1.29
C ALA A 60 -11.70 -8.01 -0.19
N ALA A 61 -10.61 -8.50 -0.81
CA ALA A 61 -10.21 -8.13 -2.16
C ALA A 61 -11.28 -8.44 -3.22
N ASP A 62 -11.88 -9.63 -3.19
CA ASP A 62 -12.92 -10.02 -4.16
C ASP A 62 -14.15 -9.13 -4.08
N LYS A 63 -14.58 -8.79 -2.86
CA LYS A 63 -15.70 -7.87 -2.66
C LYS A 63 -15.39 -6.47 -3.20
N LYS A 64 -14.17 -6.00 -3.03
CA LYS A 64 -13.72 -4.71 -3.56
C LYS A 64 -13.65 -4.75 -5.09
N ALA A 65 -13.09 -5.81 -5.69
CA ALA A 65 -13.02 -5.98 -7.12
C ALA A 65 -14.42 -5.93 -7.77
N ALA A 66 -15.38 -6.63 -7.18
CA ALA A 66 -16.78 -6.58 -7.63
C ALA A 66 -17.39 -5.17 -7.51
N ALA A 67 -17.10 -4.44 -6.43
CA ALA A 67 -17.60 -3.08 -6.21
C ALA A 67 -17.05 -2.07 -7.21
N PHE A 68 -15.78 -2.20 -7.61
CA PHE A 68 -15.15 -1.35 -8.62
C PHE A 68 -15.38 -1.83 -10.06
N GLY A 69 -15.95 -3.01 -10.25
CA GLY A 69 -16.15 -3.59 -11.59
C GLY A 69 -14.83 -3.93 -12.28
N VAL A 70 -13.86 -4.44 -11.54
CA VAL A 70 -12.55 -4.86 -12.05
C VAL A 70 -12.31 -6.33 -11.74
N THR A 71 -11.30 -6.92 -12.39
CA THR A 71 -10.73 -8.22 -12.02
C THR A 71 -9.28 -8.05 -11.58
N TYR A 72 -8.75 -9.00 -10.83
CA TYR A 72 -7.34 -9.01 -10.48
C TYR A 72 -6.76 -10.43 -10.51
N GLU A 73 -5.45 -10.52 -10.69
CA GLU A 73 -4.71 -11.77 -10.70
C GLU A 73 -3.35 -11.56 -10.00
N GLU A 74 -2.95 -12.52 -9.18
CA GLU A 74 -1.61 -12.56 -8.60
C GLU A 74 -0.67 -13.24 -9.59
N SER A 75 0.45 -12.59 -9.89
CA SER A 75 1.43 -13.07 -10.86
C SER A 75 2.85 -12.66 -10.47
N GLU A 76 3.81 -12.89 -11.34
CA GLU A 76 5.19 -12.46 -11.16
C GLU A 76 5.72 -11.76 -12.41
N ILE A 77 6.44 -10.65 -12.22
CA ILE A 77 7.17 -9.95 -13.27
C ILE A 77 8.64 -9.86 -12.87
N ALA A 78 9.51 -10.47 -13.66
CA ALA A 78 10.95 -10.56 -13.37
C ALA A 78 11.29 -11.20 -12.00
N GLY A 79 10.48 -12.15 -11.55
CA GLY A 79 10.61 -12.80 -10.25
C GLY A 79 10.12 -11.96 -9.07
N ILE A 80 9.48 -10.81 -9.34
CA ILE A 80 8.88 -9.96 -8.32
C ILE A 80 7.37 -10.20 -8.31
N PRO A 81 6.78 -10.55 -7.13
CA PRO A 81 5.34 -10.71 -7.02
C PRO A 81 4.61 -9.40 -7.37
N VAL A 82 3.53 -9.52 -8.10
CA VAL A 82 2.68 -8.39 -8.47
C VAL A 82 1.21 -8.80 -8.42
N VAL A 83 0.34 -7.84 -8.25
CA VAL A 83 -1.09 -8.01 -8.47
C VAL A 83 -1.49 -7.19 -9.67
N GLU A 84 -1.94 -7.86 -10.73
CA GLU A 84 -2.44 -7.22 -11.94
C GLU A 84 -3.91 -6.92 -11.81
N VAL A 85 -4.29 -5.67 -11.98
CA VAL A 85 -5.70 -5.25 -11.95
C VAL A 85 -6.13 -4.87 -13.36
N MET A 86 -7.22 -5.47 -13.81
CA MET A 86 -7.77 -5.26 -15.14
C MET A 86 -9.16 -4.62 -15.03
N PRO A 87 -9.37 -3.43 -15.65
CA PRO A 87 -10.67 -2.82 -15.70
C PRO A 87 -11.63 -3.62 -16.60
N SER A 88 -12.93 -3.58 -16.32
CA SER A 88 -13.94 -4.23 -17.15
C SER A 88 -13.97 -3.72 -18.58
N LYS A 89 -13.56 -2.46 -18.80
CA LYS A 89 -13.40 -1.83 -20.10
C LYS A 89 -12.02 -1.20 -20.21
N LEU A 90 -11.12 -1.88 -20.90
CA LEU A 90 -9.78 -1.37 -21.16
C LEU A 90 -9.85 -0.18 -22.14
N ALA A 91 -9.42 1.00 -21.68
CA ALA A 91 -9.41 2.21 -22.50
C ALA A 91 -8.24 2.22 -23.49
N ARG A 92 -7.06 1.78 -23.03
CA ARG A 92 -5.80 1.76 -23.78
C ARG A 92 -5.02 0.49 -23.46
N SER A 93 -4.78 -0.33 -24.46
CA SER A 93 -3.92 -1.54 -24.30
C SER A 93 -2.44 -1.24 -24.43
N ASP A 94 -2.09 -0.08 -24.99
CA ASP A 94 -0.73 0.42 -25.18
C ASP A 94 -0.20 1.25 -24.01
N LYS A 95 -0.99 1.44 -22.96
CA LYS A 95 -0.64 2.16 -21.74
C LYS A 95 -0.89 1.30 -20.50
N ILE A 96 -0.06 1.48 -19.50
CA ILE A 96 -0.13 0.73 -18.25
C ILE A 96 0.19 1.63 -17.07
N ALA A 97 -0.36 1.32 -15.91
CA ALA A 97 0.02 1.95 -14.66
C ALA A 97 0.79 0.97 -13.79
N VAL A 98 1.83 1.44 -13.10
CA VAL A 98 2.57 0.72 -12.06
C VAL A 98 2.30 1.41 -10.74
N TYR A 99 1.85 0.64 -9.76
CA TYR A 99 1.51 1.12 -8.44
C TYR A 99 2.44 0.55 -7.39
N THR A 100 2.97 1.42 -6.54
CA THR A 100 3.74 1.09 -5.35
C THR A 100 2.96 1.49 -4.10
N HIS A 101 2.68 0.52 -3.24
CA HIS A 101 1.76 0.71 -2.11
C HIS A 101 2.39 1.39 -0.90
N GLY A 102 1.55 2.01 -0.08
CA GLY A 102 1.93 2.55 1.22
C GLY A 102 2.02 1.50 2.31
N GLY A 103 2.48 1.91 3.50
CA GLY A 103 2.64 1.04 4.67
C GLY A 103 3.97 1.24 5.39
N ALA A 104 4.55 2.44 5.27
CA ALA A 104 5.81 2.83 5.91
C ALA A 104 6.99 1.89 5.58
N TYR A 105 6.94 1.18 4.45
CA TYR A 105 7.88 0.13 4.02
C TYR A 105 7.95 -1.10 4.92
N VAL A 106 7.08 -1.23 5.92
CA VAL A 106 7.09 -2.32 6.91
C VAL A 106 5.78 -3.08 7.00
N LEU A 107 4.70 -2.57 6.45
CA LEU A 107 3.35 -3.17 6.48
C LEU A 107 2.73 -3.15 5.08
N ASN A 108 1.68 -3.93 4.95
CA ASN A 108 0.85 -4.17 3.78
C ASN A 108 1.53 -5.01 2.70
N SER A 109 0.72 -5.76 1.99
CA SER A 109 1.01 -6.35 0.69
C SER A 109 0.28 -5.55 -0.40
N ALA A 110 0.69 -5.73 -1.65
CA ALA A 110 -0.03 -5.15 -2.79
C ALA A 110 -1.50 -5.57 -2.80
N LYS A 111 -1.81 -6.81 -2.43
CA LYS A 111 -3.17 -7.35 -2.33
C LYS A 111 -3.95 -6.77 -1.16
N ALA A 112 -3.32 -6.58 -0.01
CA ALA A 112 -3.98 -6.03 1.18
C ALA A 112 -4.51 -4.61 0.95
N VAL A 113 -3.82 -3.80 0.13
CA VAL A 113 -4.21 -2.42 -0.18
C VAL A 113 -4.53 -2.22 -1.67
N ILE A 114 -4.93 -3.28 -2.34
CA ILE A 114 -5.26 -3.32 -3.77
C ILE A 114 -6.34 -2.30 -4.19
N GLU A 115 -7.13 -1.80 -3.25
CA GLU A 115 -8.23 -0.86 -3.49
C GLU A 115 -7.77 0.39 -4.24
N ALA A 116 -6.59 0.92 -3.96
CA ALA A 116 -6.02 2.05 -4.67
C ALA A 116 -5.74 1.72 -6.15
N ALA A 117 -5.25 0.51 -6.44
CA ALA A 117 -5.04 0.05 -7.81
C ALA A 117 -6.37 -0.23 -8.53
N MET A 118 -7.36 -0.79 -7.84
CA MET A 118 -8.69 -1.04 -8.37
C MET A 118 -9.42 0.26 -8.73
N PHE A 119 -9.40 1.23 -7.82
CA PHE A 119 -9.97 2.55 -8.07
C PHE A 119 -9.33 3.21 -9.30
N PHE A 120 -7.99 3.21 -9.37
CA PHE A 120 -7.27 3.80 -10.50
C PHE A 120 -7.63 3.10 -11.82
N ALA A 121 -7.66 1.76 -11.83
CA ALA A 121 -8.04 0.99 -13.01
C ALA A 121 -9.48 1.28 -13.46
N ALA A 122 -10.43 1.33 -12.52
CA ALA A 122 -11.83 1.60 -12.81
C ALA A 122 -12.05 3.00 -13.41
N GLU A 123 -11.39 4.02 -12.85
CA GLU A 123 -11.54 5.42 -13.27
C GLU A 123 -10.81 5.73 -14.58
N THR A 124 -9.64 5.13 -14.80
CA THR A 124 -8.82 5.44 -15.98
C THR A 124 -9.02 4.48 -17.15
N GLY A 125 -9.54 3.29 -16.87
CA GLY A 125 -9.59 2.20 -17.86
C GLY A 125 -8.20 1.64 -18.20
N LEU A 126 -7.17 1.89 -17.39
CA LEU A 126 -5.83 1.33 -17.59
C LEU A 126 -5.65 0.03 -16.80
N ARG A 127 -4.88 -0.89 -17.35
CA ARG A 127 -4.32 -2.02 -16.59
C ARG A 127 -3.35 -1.47 -15.55
N VAL A 128 -3.43 -1.98 -14.31
CA VAL A 128 -2.52 -1.58 -13.22
C VAL A 128 -1.71 -2.79 -12.77
N ILE A 129 -0.40 -2.61 -12.64
CA ILE A 129 0.52 -3.55 -11.99
C ILE A 129 0.82 -3.01 -10.59
N ALA A 130 0.24 -3.61 -9.57
CA ALA A 130 0.57 -3.31 -8.17
C ALA A 130 1.77 -4.17 -7.76
N VAL A 131 2.90 -3.53 -7.47
CA VAL A 131 4.15 -4.24 -7.12
C VAL A 131 4.13 -4.62 -5.66
N ASP A 132 4.26 -5.92 -5.37
CA ASP A 132 4.36 -6.46 -4.02
C ASP A 132 5.84 -6.53 -3.60
N TYR A 133 6.42 -5.36 -3.40
CA TYR A 133 7.84 -5.23 -3.08
C TYR A 133 8.17 -5.73 -1.68
N THR A 134 9.36 -6.29 -1.49
CA THR A 134 9.80 -6.83 -0.21
C THR A 134 9.93 -5.74 0.85
N LEU A 135 9.25 -5.95 1.98
CA LEU A 135 9.20 -5.01 3.09
C LEU A 135 10.42 -5.09 3.99
N ALA A 136 10.74 -3.99 4.66
CA ALA A 136 11.65 -4.02 5.80
C ALA A 136 11.02 -4.79 6.98
N PRO A 137 11.83 -5.46 7.82
CA PRO A 137 13.29 -5.53 7.77
C PRO A 137 13.85 -6.66 6.87
N HIS A 138 13.01 -7.31 6.06
CA HIS A 138 13.42 -8.41 5.17
C HIS A 138 14.23 -7.92 3.96
N SER A 139 14.07 -6.65 3.58
CA SER A 139 14.80 -5.99 2.51
C SER A 139 15.32 -4.62 2.98
N LYS A 140 16.33 -4.10 2.30
CA LYS A 140 16.83 -2.74 2.43
C LYS A 140 16.31 -1.89 1.28
N TRP A 141 16.36 -0.57 1.44
CA TRP A 141 15.82 0.35 0.44
C TRP A 141 16.36 0.14 -0.98
N GLN A 142 17.66 -0.20 -1.10
CA GLN A 142 18.27 -0.48 -2.41
C GLN A 142 17.65 -1.71 -3.08
N GLU A 143 17.42 -2.76 -2.31
CA GLU A 143 16.85 -4.02 -2.79
C GLU A 143 15.40 -3.80 -3.22
N THR A 144 14.59 -3.18 -2.35
CA THR A 144 13.20 -2.80 -2.66
C THR A 144 13.10 -1.91 -3.92
N THR A 145 13.96 -0.90 -4.05
CA THR A 145 14.01 -0.06 -5.25
C THR A 145 14.38 -0.85 -6.50
N ASN A 146 15.35 -1.77 -6.38
CA ASN A 146 15.77 -2.63 -7.49
C ASN A 146 14.68 -3.60 -7.94
N GLU A 147 13.82 -4.06 -7.03
CA GLU A 147 12.65 -4.87 -7.39
C GLU A 147 11.70 -4.09 -8.31
N VAL A 148 11.33 -2.86 -7.95
CA VAL A 148 10.49 -1.99 -8.78
C VAL A 148 11.16 -1.71 -10.14
N ILE A 149 12.44 -1.38 -10.15
CA ILE A 149 13.22 -1.18 -11.39
C ILE A 149 13.21 -2.45 -12.26
N SER A 150 13.24 -3.63 -11.65
CA SER A 150 13.23 -4.91 -12.39
C SER A 150 11.87 -5.13 -13.08
N VAL A 151 10.77 -4.74 -12.45
CA VAL A 151 9.44 -4.73 -13.08
C VAL A 151 9.44 -3.80 -14.31
N PHE A 152 9.95 -2.57 -14.16
CA PHE A 152 10.05 -1.62 -15.29
C PHE A 152 10.89 -2.16 -16.43
N LYS A 153 12.04 -2.77 -16.14
CA LYS A 153 12.90 -3.39 -17.16
C LYS A 153 12.21 -4.54 -17.89
N ALA A 154 11.37 -5.29 -17.19
CA ALA A 154 10.59 -6.36 -17.80
C ALA A 154 9.48 -5.81 -18.70
N LEU A 155 8.77 -4.77 -18.28
CA LEU A 155 7.78 -4.08 -19.09
C LEU A 155 8.41 -3.46 -20.36
N ALA A 156 9.59 -2.86 -20.23
CA ALA A 156 10.33 -2.34 -21.39
C ALA A 156 10.68 -3.44 -22.41
N ARG A 157 11.04 -4.65 -21.95
CA ARG A 157 11.26 -5.81 -22.86
C ARG A 157 9.97 -6.31 -23.53
N GLN A 158 8.82 -6.03 -22.94
CA GLN A 158 7.51 -6.29 -23.55
C GLN A 158 7.08 -5.21 -24.55
N GLY A 159 7.87 -4.15 -24.72
CA GLY A 159 7.64 -3.09 -25.70
C GLY A 159 7.10 -1.79 -25.15
N PHE A 160 6.85 -1.69 -23.83
CA PHE A 160 6.43 -0.43 -23.20
C PHE A 160 7.62 0.54 -23.13
N THR A 161 7.37 1.78 -23.48
CA THR A 161 8.32 2.90 -23.30
C THR A 161 7.99 3.68 -22.02
N ALA A 162 8.84 4.62 -21.63
CA ALA A 162 8.56 5.49 -20.49
C ALA A 162 7.26 6.32 -20.66
N ASP A 163 6.93 6.67 -21.90
CA ASP A 163 5.70 7.41 -22.23
C ASP A 163 4.43 6.54 -22.13
N ASP A 164 4.60 5.22 -22.02
CA ASP A 164 3.50 4.26 -21.94
C ASP A 164 3.18 3.85 -20.50
N ILE A 165 4.02 4.25 -19.53
CA ILE A 165 3.91 3.81 -18.14
C ILE A 165 3.63 5.01 -17.23
N VAL A 166 2.53 4.94 -16.48
CA VAL A 166 2.29 5.84 -15.35
C VAL A 166 2.80 5.16 -14.08
N LEU A 167 3.76 5.76 -13.39
CA LEU A 167 4.18 5.32 -12.06
C LEU A 167 3.51 6.19 -11.00
N TYR A 168 2.87 5.56 -10.03
CA TYR A 168 2.26 6.25 -8.90
C TYR A 168 2.33 5.40 -7.63
N GLY A 169 2.14 6.04 -6.50
CA GLY A 169 2.10 5.38 -5.20
C GLY A 169 1.54 6.30 -4.14
N ASP A 170 1.20 5.73 -3.00
CA ASP A 170 0.74 6.47 -1.83
C ASP A 170 1.72 6.35 -0.66
N SER A 171 1.80 7.37 0.19
CA SER A 171 2.62 7.37 1.41
C SER A 171 4.07 6.92 1.12
N ALA A 172 4.54 5.85 1.77
CA ALA A 172 5.86 5.24 1.49
C ALA A 172 6.02 4.83 0.03
N GLY A 173 4.97 4.26 -0.59
CA GLY A 173 4.97 3.91 -2.01
C GLY A 173 5.08 5.14 -2.92
N GLY A 174 4.52 6.28 -2.53
CA GLY A 174 4.74 7.55 -3.21
C GLY A 174 6.20 7.98 -3.18
N GLY A 175 6.88 7.80 -2.04
CA GLY A 175 8.33 8.01 -1.94
C GLY A 175 9.16 7.03 -2.78
N LEU A 176 8.69 5.79 -2.94
CA LEU A 176 9.35 4.80 -3.79
C LEU A 176 9.14 5.09 -5.28
N ALA A 177 8.02 5.70 -5.65
CA ALA A 177 7.71 6.08 -7.02
C ALA A 177 8.49 7.32 -7.50
N ALA A 178 8.92 8.20 -6.59
CA ALA A 178 9.66 9.43 -6.87
C ALA A 178 11.16 9.19 -7.06
#